data_f0f27899d5534eefcdd6dc87b8d845c4
#
_entry.id   f0f27899d5534eefcdd6dc87b8d845c4
#
_cell.length_a   1.000
_cell.length_b   1.000
_cell.length_c   1.000
_cell.angle_alpha   90.00
_cell.angle_beta   90.00
_cell.angle_gamma   90.00
#
_symmetry.space_group_name_H-M   'P 1'
#
loop_
_entity.id
_entity.type
_entity.pdbx_description
1 polymer ?
#
loop_
_entity_poly.entity_id
_entity_poly.type
_entity_poly.pdbx_seq_one_letter_code
_entity_poly.pdbx_strand_id
1 'polypeptide(L)'
;MQRGKGSGKEVAKDKREILREKKEKRGIEVRQAKVERKEKKEKYLREVMVKIRLKQEEEEKGIVTEALLDSRVTGLVMSKKFVKKHRFRRTKLKRPVYVRNVNGMLNYVGPIVNTVEVEIFFKGYKERMSIDMIEGQKWSVILGMLWLAHHNLEID
;
A
#
# COMPACT_ATOMS: atom_id res chain seq x y z
N MET A 1 -21.33 49.73 43.25
CA MET A 1 -20.96 50.02 41.84
C MET A 1 -19.95 49.03 41.22
N GLN A 2 -19.72 47.91 41.78
CA GLN A 2 -18.83 46.91 41.22
C GLN A 2 -19.53 45.81 40.42
N ARG A 3 -20.85 45.83 40.31
CA ARG A 3 -21.63 44.75 39.65
C ARG A 3 -21.63 44.79 38.13
N GLY A 4 -21.28 45.92 37.49
CA GLY A 4 -21.30 46.05 36.04
C GLY A 4 -20.02 45.57 35.32
N LYS A 5 -18.89 45.47 36.04
CA LYS A 5 -17.62 45.04 35.45
C LYS A 5 -17.44 43.50 35.41
N GLY A 6 -18.16 42.77 36.25
CA GLY A 6 -18.12 41.31 36.27
C GLY A 6 -18.92 40.66 35.14
N SER A 7 -20.11 41.19 34.84
CA SER A 7 -20.98 40.64 33.82
C SER A 7 -20.42 40.76 32.39
N GLY A 8 -19.69 41.85 32.10
CA GLY A 8 -19.06 42.01 30.77
C GLY A 8 -17.92 41.01 30.50
N LYS A 9 -17.14 40.67 31.52
CA LYS A 9 -16.08 39.65 31.39
C LYS A 9 -16.65 38.23 31.25
N GLU A 10 -17.74 37.90 31.93
CA GLU A 10 -18.41 36.61 31.80
C GLU A 10 -19.03 36.44 30.42
N VAL A 11 -19.70 37.43 29.86
CA VAL A 11 -20.26 37.41 28.51
C VAL A 11 -19.16 37.23 27.47
N ALA A 12 -18.02 37.88 27.59
CA ALA A 12 -16.88 37.77 26.70
C ALA A 12 -16.22 36.33 26.79
N LYS A 13 -16.18 35.76 28.00
CA LYS A 13 -15.71 34.42 28.25
C LYS A 13 -16.62 33.38 27.61
N ASP A 14 -17.93 33.53 27.75
CA ASP A 14 -18.92 32.63 27.14
C ASP A 14 -18.86 32.64 25.61
N LYS A 15 -18.69 33.79 25.00
CA LYS A 15 -18.50 33.93 23.55
C LYS A 15 -17.23 33.21 23.08
N ARG A 16 -16.15 33.28 23.81
CA ARG A 16 -14.90 32.60 23.51
C ARG A 16 -15.04 31.09 23.66
N GLU A 17 -15.72 30.64 24.71
CA GLU A 17 -16.01 29.23 24.92
C GLU A 17 -16.89 28.65 23.80
N ILE A 18 -17.94 29.35 23.41
CA ILE A 18 -18.83 28.98 22.30
C ILE A 18 -18.04 28.83 20.98
N LEU A 19 -17.15 29.80 20.69
CA LEU A 19 -16.30 29.72 19.50
C LEU A 19 -15.33 28.58 19.55
N ARG A 20 -14.76 28.26 20.72
CA ARG A 20 -13.86 27.14 20.93
C ARG A 20 -14.58 25.81 20.74
N GLU A 21 -15.77 25.66 21.32
CA GLU A 21 -16.62 24.48 21.15
C GLU A 21 -17.01 24.26 19.67
N LYS A 22 -17.38 25.32 18.97
CA LYS A 22 -17.69 25.27 17.53
C LYS A 22 -16.49 24.82 16.71
N LYS A 23 -15.27 25.27 17.00
CA LYS A 23 -14.05 24.88 16.33
C LYS A 23 -13.72 23.43 16.62
N GLU A 24 -13.88 22.98 17.84
CA GLU A 24 -13.67 21.59 18.24
C GLU A 24 -14.65 20.64 17.55
N LYS A 25 -15.93 20.99 17.51
CA LYS A 25 -16.96 20.22 16.78
C LYS A 25 -16.64 20.13 15.29
N ARG A 26 -16.25 21.23 14.65
CA ARG A 26 -15.82 21.22 13.24
C ARG A 26 -14.61 20.32 13.01
N GLY A 27 -13.63 20.36 13.91
CA GLY A 27 -12.45 19.50 13.85
C GLY A 27 -12.83 18.03 13.97
N ILE A 28 -13.74 17.68 14.86
CA ILE A 28 -14.25 16.31 15.03
C ILE A 28 -15.04 15.87 13.79
N GLU A 29 -15.92 16.68 13.26
CA GLU A 29 -16.69 16.40 12.03
C GLU A 29 -15.79 16.17 10.82
N VAL A 30 -14.75 17.01 10.65
CA VAL A 30 -13.77 16.84 9.57
C VAL A 30 -12.98 15.54 9.73
N ARG A 31 -12.58 15.17 10.94
CA ARG A 31 -11.89 13.91 11.22
C ARG A 31 -12.79 12.71 10.94
N GLN A 32 -14.04 12.76 11.36
CA GLN A 32 -15.03 11.71 11.09
C GLN A 32 -15.27 11.54 9.59
N ALA A 33 -15.45 12.65 8.85
CA ALA A 33 -15.60 12.60 7.40
C ALA A 33 -14.38 12.01 6.69
N LYS A 34 -13.17 12.31 7.16
CA LYS A 34 -11.93 11.71 6.62
C LYS A 34 -11.86 10.21 6.89
N VAL A 35 -12.23 9.77 8.09
CA VAL A 35 -12.27 8.35 8.46
C VAL A 35 -13.32 7.62 7.61
N GLU A 36 -14.52 8.16 7.48
CA GLU A 36 -15.57 7.58 6.64
C GLU A 36 -15.17 7.47 5.17
N ARG A 37 -14.50 8.50 4.62
CA ARG A 37 -13.95 8.47 3.26
C ARG A 37 -12.88 7.41 3.10
N LYS A 38 -12.01 7.24 4.08
CA LYS A 38 -10.99 6.22 4.09
C LYS A 38 -11.60 4.82 4.16
N GLU A 39 -12.57 4.60 5.02
CA GLU A 39 -13.31 3.35 5.14
C GLU A 39 -14.07 3.02 3.84
N LYS A 40 -14.72 4.00 3.22
CA LYS A 40 -15.36 3.85 1.91
C LYS A 40 -14.36 3.51 0.82
N LYS A 41 -13.20 4.18 0.77
CA LYS A 41 -12.12 3.85 -0.16
C LYS A 41 -11.59 2.43 0.06
N GLU A 42 -11.40 2.02 1.28
CA GLU A 42 -10.96 0.66 1.63
C GLU A 42 -12.03 -0.37 1.25
N LYS A 43 -13.29 -0.04 1.38
CA LYS A 43 -14.41 -0.89 0.99
C LYS A 43 -14.54 -1.03 -0.55
N TYR A 44 -14.23 0.04 -1.31
CA TYR A 44 -14.22 0.03 -2.77
C TYR A 44 -12.93 -0.54 -3.36
N LEU A 45 -11.81 -0.34 -2.69
CA LEU A 45 -10.52 -0.95 -3.02
C LEU A 45 -10.45 -2.33 -2.34
N ARG A 46 -11.26 -3.26 -2.81
CA ARG A 46 -11.12 -4.64 -2.36
C ARG A 46 -9.74 -5.12 -2.76
N GLU A 47 -8.97 -5.53 -1.77
CA GLU A 47 -7.71 -6.21 -2.01
C GLU A 47 -8.01 -7.51 -2.76
N VAL A 48 -7.69 -7.55 -4.04
CA VAL A 48 -7.86 -8.74 -4.84
C VAL A 48 -6.60 -9.58 -4.72
N MET A 49 -6.74 -10.74 -4.10
CA MET A 49 -5.67 -11.69 -3.96
C MET A 49 -5.84 -12.82 -4.96
N VAL A 50 -4.76 -13.26 -5.55
CA VAL A 50 -4.74 -14.43 -6.43
C VAL A 50 -3.71 -15.43 -5.93
N LYS A 51 -4.01 -16.70 -6.10
CA LYS A 51 -3.09 -17.77 -5.78
C LYS A 51 -2.15 -18.01 -6.97
N ILE A 52 -0.87 -17.95 -6.71
CA ILE A 52 0.17 -18.21 -7.69
C ILE A 52 1.15 -19.25 -7.16
N ARG A 53 1.88 -19.87 -8.07
CA ARG A 53 3.01 -20.73 -7.74
C ARG A 53 4.27 -20.13 -8.33
N LEU A 54 5.29 -20.01 -7.51
CA LEU A 54 6.59 -19.47 -7.89
C LEU A 54 7.64 -20.58 -7.86
N LYS A 55 8.43 -20.67 -8.91
CA LYS A 55 9.47 -21.68 -9.03
C LYS A 55 10.75 -21.07 -9.59
N GLN A 56 11.89 -21.44 -9.01
CA GLN A 56 13.19 -21.20 -9.60
C GLN A 56 13.69 -22.45 -10.35
N GLU A 57 14.58 -22.28 -11.32
CA GLU A 57 14.94 -23.30 -12.30
C GLU A 57 15.34 -24.68 -11.73
N GLU A 58 15.92 -24.72 -10.55
CA GLU A 58 16.43 -25.97 -9.94
C GLU A 58 15.47 -26.60 -8.93
N GLU A 59 14.31 -26.01 -8.73
CA GLU A 59 13.33 -26.53 -7.78
C GLU A 59 12.23 -27.32 -8.46
N GLU A 60 11.97 -28.53 -7.98
CA GLU A 60 10.94 -29.39 -8.54
C GLU A 60 9.52 -28.93 -8.16
N LYS A 61 9.32 -28.39 -6.98
CA LYS A 61 7.98 -28.14 -6.44
C LYS A 61 7.49 -26.71 -6.46
N GLY A 62 8.32 -25.71 -6.39
CA GLY A 62 7.88 -24.33 -6.29
C GLY A 62 7.12 -24.02 -5.00
N ILE A 63 6.75 -22.76 -4.84
CA ILE A 63 6.09 -22.23 -3.64
C ILE A 63 4.76 -21.64 -4.04
N VAL A 64 3.69 -22.10 -3.39
CA VAL A 64 2.36 -21.54 -3.56
C VAL A 64 2.18 -20.39 -2.57
N THR A 65 1.78 -19.23 -3.06
CA THR A 65 1.51 -18.06 -2.25
C THR A 65 0.36 -17.26 -2.82
N GLU A 66 -0.17 -16.37 -2.00
CA GLU A 66 -1.13 -15.39 -2.46
C GLU A 66 -0.39 -14.11 -2.87
N ALA A 67 -0.77 -13.57 -4.02
CA ALA A 67 -0.26 -12.31 -4.52
C ALA A 67 -1.36 -11.26 -4.54
N LEU A 68 -1.02 -10.06 -4.15
CA LEU A 68 -1.92 -8.91 -4.25
C LEU A 68 -1.91 -8.38 -5.68
N LEU A 69 -3.08 -8.18 -6.26
CA LEU A 69 -3.22 -7.44 -7.51
C LEU A 69 -3.37 -5.96 -7.18
N ASP A 70 -2.42 -5.15 -7.59
CA ASP A 70 -2.42 -3.72 -7.27
C ASP A 70 -2.03 -2.88 -8.49
N SER A 71 -3.01 -2.26 -9.13
CA SER A 71 -2.81 -1.40 -10.29
C SER A 71 -2.05 -0.11 -9.98
N ARG A 72 -1.89 0.25 -8.72
CA ARG A 72 -1.09 1.41 -8.29
C ARG A 72 0.40 1.15 -8.39
N VAL A 73 0.80 -0.10 -8.37
CA VAL A 73 2.19 -0.53 -8.55
C VAL A 73 2.44 -0.81 -10.04
N THR A 74 3.52 -0.30 -10.59
CA THR A 74 3.81 -0.45 -12.02
C THR A 74 4.31 -1.85 -12.36
N GLY A 75 5.27 -2.37 -11.61
CA GLY A 75 5.92 -3.64 -11.89
C GLY A 75 5.49 -4.76 -10.95
N LEU A 76 6.34 -5.74 -10.80
CA LEU A 76 6.17 -6.84 -9.87
C LEU A 76 7.15 -6.69 -8.73
N VAL A 77 6.66 -6.88 -7.50
CA VAL A 77 7.50 -6.77 -6.31
C VAL A 77 7.32 -7.95 -5.38
N MET A 78 8.39 -8.31 -4.71
CA MET A 78 8.43 -9.40 -3.74
C MET A 78 9.08 -8.89 -2.45
N SER A 79 8.52 -9.25 -1.30
CA SER A 79 9.10 -8.81 -0.03
C SER A 79 10.43 -9.53 0.24
N LYS A 80 11.40 -8.78 0.75
CA LYS A 80 12.69 -9.33 1.18
C LYS A 80 12.51 -10.44 2.21
N LYS A 81 11.54 -10.28 3.10
CA LYS A 81 11.20 -11.26 4.13
C LYS A 81 10.78 -12.61 3.51
N PHE A 82 9.95 -12.55 2.49
CA PHE A 82 9.49 -13.72 1.74
C PHE A 82 10.64 -14.38 0.98
N VAL A 83 11.48 -13.58 0.32
CA VAL A 83 12.67 -14.07 -0.40
C VAL A 83 13.60 -14.83 0.53
N LYS A 84 13.87 -14.27 1.71
CA LYS A 84 14.72 -14.93 2.72
C LYS A 84 14.08 -16.20 3.29
N LYS A 85 12.79 -16.15 3.61
CA LYS A 85 12.05 -17.28 4.18
C LYS A 85 12.10 -18.51 3.27
N HIS A 86 11.94 -18.30 1.97
CA HIS A 86 11.90 -19.38 0.98
C HIS A 86 13.22 -19.60 0.23
N ARG A 87 14.28 -18.90 0.65
CA ARG A 87 15.64 -19.05 0.12
C ARG A 87 15.73 -18.86 -1.40
N PHE A 88 14.98 -17.92 -1.95
CA PHE A 88 15.10 -17.56 -3.36
C PHE A 88 16.49 -16.98 -3.65
N ARG A 89 17.05 -17.39 -4.76
CA ARG A 89 18.30 -16.80 -5.26
C ARG A 89 18.01 -15.39 -5.79
N ARG A 90 18.86 -14.44 -5.41
CA ARG A 90 18.76 -13.04 -5.78
C ARG A 90 19.80 -12.69 -6.83
N THR A 91 19.42 -11.84 -7.75
CA THR A 91 20.34 -11.26 -8.73
C THR A 91 20.55 -9.80 -8.38
N LYS A 92 21.81 -9.40 -8.20
CA LYS A 92 22.14 -8.01 -7.92
C LYS A 92 22.03 -7.18 -9.20
N LEU A 93 21.32 -6.05 -9.12
CA LEU A 93 21.22 -5.11 -10.23
C LEU A 93 22.51 -4.32 -10.39
N LYS A 94 22.89 -4.04 -11.62
CA LYS A 94 24.05 -3.19 -11.93
C LYS A 94 23.83 -1.76 -11.46
N ARG A 95 22.60 -1.27 -11.52
CA ARG A 95 22.20 0.07 -11.06
C ARG A 95 20.96 -0.04 -10.17
N PRO A 96 20.93 0.71 -9.05
CA PRO A 96 19.72 0.77 -8.23
C PRO A 96 18.54 1.32 -9.02
N VAL A 97 17.36 0.78 -8.75
CA VAL A 97 16.11 1.19 -9.36
C VAL A 97 15.14 1.64 -8.28
N TYR A 98 14.39 2.68 -8.54
CA TYR A 98 13.34 3.14 -7.64
C TYR A 98 11.97 2.71 -8.14
N VAL A 99 11.19 2.05 -7.29
CA VAL A 99 9.80 1.72 -7.61
C VAL A 99 8.96 2.99 -7.52
N ARG A 100 8.21 3.24 -8.57
CA ARG A 100 7.23 4.32 -8.58
C ARG A 100 5.82 3.75 -8.53
N ASN A 101 5.02 4.28 -7.62
CA ASN A 101 3.58 4.08 -7.66
C ASN A 101 3.00 4.95 -8.77
N VAL A 102 1.87 4.53 -9.34
CA VAL A 102 1.13 5.32 -10.33
C VAL A 102 0.79 6.72 -9.80
N ASN A 103 0.63 6.86 -8.50
CA ASN A 103 0.36 8.13 -7.82
C ASN A 103 1.63 8.95 -7.50
N GLY A 104 2.80 8.53 -7.92
CA GLY A 104 4.08 9.20 -7.64
C GLY A 104 4.54 9.11 -6.18
N MET A 105 3.82 8.41 -5.33
CA MET A 105 4.21 8.21 -3.94
C MET A 105 5.08 6.97 -3.79
N LEU A 106 6.32 7.18 -3.37
CA LEU A 106 7.25 6.11 -3.03
C LEU A 106 7.04 5.72 -1.58
N ASN A 107 6.37 4.58 -1.35
CA ASN A 107 6.15 4.04 -0.01
C ASN A 107 7.25 3.06 0.43
N TYR A 108 8.35 3.01 -0.29
CA TYR A 108 9.39 2.02 -0.06
C TYR A 108 10.65 2.64 0.50
N VAL A 109 11.28 1.92 1.39
CA VAL A 109 12.54 2.33 2.01
C VAL A 109 13.70 1.96 1.08
N GLY A 110 14.25 2.97 0.43
CA GLY A 110 15.45 2.85 -0.36
C GLY A 110 15.27 2.30 -1.78
N PRO A 111 16.35 2.27 -2.55
CA PRO A 111 16.34 1.78 -3.92
C PRO A 111 16.27 0.25 -3.97
N ILE A 112 15.75 -0.27 -5.07
CA ILE A 112 15.81 -1.69 -5.39
C ILE A 112 17.21 -2.02 -5.90
N VAL A 113 17.86 -2.95 -5.24
CA VAL A 113 19.22 -3.38 -5.58
C VAL A 113 19.29 -4.84 -6.02
N ASN A 114 18.25 -5.62 -5.74
CA ASN A 114 18.16 -7.02 -6.12
C ASN A 114 16.85 -7.35 -6.79
N THR A 115 16.91 -8.31 -7.70
CA THR A 115 15.73 -8.93 -8.30
C THR A 115 15.75 -10.44 -8.04
N VAL A 116 14.61 -11.07 -8.23
CA VAL A 116 14.45 -12.53 -8.14
C VAL A 116 13.86 -13.01 -9.46
N GLU A 117 14.57 -13.87 -10.16
CA GLU A 117 14.07 -14.49 -11.37
C GLU A 117 13.29 -15.76 -11.04
N VAL A 118 12.03 -15.80 -11.45
CA VAL A 118 11.13 -16.93 -11.16
C VAL A 118 10.25 -17.26 -12.35
N GLU A 119 9.79 -18.49 -12.39
CA GLU A 119 8.64 -18.87 -13.20
C GLU A 119 7.38 -18.68 -12.36
N ILE A 120 6.41 -17.97 -12.90
CA ILE A 120 5.10 -17.76 -12.28
C ILE A 120 4.09 -18.65 -12.98
N PHE A 121 3.38 -19.45 -12.19
CA PHE A 121 2.28 -20.27 -12.67
C PHE A 121 0.96 -19.70 -12.14
N PHE A 122 0.08 -19.36 -13.03
CA PHE A 122 -1.21 -18.77 -12.72
C PHE A 122 -2.26 -19.29 -13.72
N LYS A 123 -3.29 -19.97 -13.24
CA LYS A 123 -4.43 -20.46 -14.05
C LYS A 123 -4.00 -21.10 -15.39
N GLY A 124 -3.04 -21.99 -15.37
CA GLY A 124 -2.54 -22.65 -16.58
C GLY A 124 -1.51 -21.85 -17.38
N TYR A 125 -1.27 -20.59 -17.04
CA TYR A 125 -0.19 -19.80 -17.63
C TYR A 125 1.12 -20.05 -16.91
N LYS A 126 2.18 -20.10 -17.66
CA LYS A 126 3.54 -20.20 -17.15
C LYS A 126 4.38 -19.08 -17.76
N GLU A 127 5.00 -18.29 -16.93
CA GLU A 127 5.76 -17.12 -17.36
C GLU A 127 7.05 -16.98 -16.55
N ARG A 128 8.15 -16.71 -17.23
CA ARG A 128 9.40 -16.37 -16.56
C ARG A 128 9.50 -14.87 -16.38
N MET A 129 9.67 -14.42 -15.15
CA MET A 129 9.71 -12.99 -14.82
C MET A 129 10.80 -12.67 -13.82
N SER A 130 11.27 -11.44 -13.90
CA SER A 130 12.17 -10.83 -12.93
C SER A 130 11.33 -9.95 -11.99
N ILE A 131 11.36 -10.25 -10.71
CA ILE A 131 10.58 -9.56 -9.69
C ILE A 131 11.52 -8.73 -8.82
N ASP A 132 11.18 -7.47 -8.60
CA ASP A 132 11.96 -6.59 -7.74
C ASP A 132 11.80 -6.97 -6.27
N MET A 133 12.91 -7.09 -5.55
CA MET A 133 12.90 -7.35 -4.11
C MET A 133 12.88 -6.04 -3.35
N ILE A 134 11.89 -5.86 -2.48
CA ILE A 134 11.74 -4.65 -1.66
C ILE A 134 11.60 -4.96 -0.18
N GLU A 135 12.00 -4.01 0.66
CA GLU A 135 11.83 -4.07 2.10
C GLU A 135 10.57 -3.33 2.56
N GLY A 136 10.08 -3.69 3.74
CA GLY A 136 9.05 -2.95 4.44
C GLY A 136 7.63 -3.15 3.92
N GLN A 137 7.43 -4.10 3.01
CA GLN A 137 6.10 -4.36 2.49
C GLN A 137 5.38 -5.48 3.25
N LYS A 138 4.09 -5.31 3.43
CA LYS A 138 3.21 -6.24 4.12
C LYS A 138 2.97 -7.54 3.32
N TRP A 139 2.82 -7.41 2.01
CA TRP A 139 2.46 -8.52 1.13
C TRP A 139 3.70 -9.27 0.62
N SER A 140 3.60 -10.58 0.51
CA SER A 140 4.72 -11.40 0.00
C SER A 140 5.04 -11.08 -1.45
N VAL A 141 4.03 -10.95 -2.28
CA VAL A 141 4.14 -10.64 -3.71
C VAL A 141 3.04 -9.66 -4.11
N ILE A 142 3.41 -8.67 -4.90
CA ILE A 142 2.45 -7.76 -5.54
C ILE A 142 2.64 -7.85 -7.05
N LEU A 143 1.53 -8.13 -7.74
CA LEU A 143 1.46 -8.13 -9.19
C LEU A 143 0.87 -6.79 -9.62
N GLY A 144 1.70 -5.97 -10.23
CA GLY A 144 1.34 -4.60 -10.60
C GLY A 144 0.68 -4.47 -11.96
N MET A 145 0.55 -3.23 -12.41
CA MET A 145 -0.17 -2.87 -13.63
C MET A 145 0.34 -3.58 -14.88
N LEU A 146 1.66 -3.73 -15.05
CA LEU A 146 2.23 -4.40 -16.23
C LEU A 146 1.78 -5.85 -16.34
N TRP A 147 1.74 -6.56 -15.22
CA TRP A 147 1.27 -7.93 -15.19
C TRP A 147 -0.22 -8.04 -15.44
N LEU A 148 -1.01 -7.14 -14.83
CA LEU A 148 -2.45 -7.06 -15.02
C LEU A 148 -2.82 -6.79 -16.49
N ALA A 149 -2.15 -5.84 -17.12
CA ALA A 149 -2.34 -5.51 -18.52
C ALA A 149 -1.98 -6.69 -19.44
N HIS A 150 -0.86 -7.37 -19.16
CA HIS A 150 -0.41 -8.51 -19.93
C HIS A 150 -1.40 -9.67 -19.89
N HIS A 151 -2.02 -9.93 -18.74
CA HIS A 151 -3.03 -10.97 -18.58
C HIS A 151 -4.46 -10.49 -18.81
N ASN A 152 -4.63 -9.23 -19.24
CA ASN A 152 -5.93 -8.63 -19.52
C ASN A 152 -6.91 -8.76 -18.36
N LEU A 153 -6.42 -8.58 -17.14
CA LEU A 153 -7.22 -8.63 -15.92
C LEU A 153 -7.72 -7.22 -15.58
N GLU A 154 -9.02 -7.10 -15.40
CA GLU A 154 -9.64 -5.90 -14.88
C GLU A 154 -9.83 -6.04 -13.37
N ILE A 155 -9.43 -5.01 -12.64
CA ILE A 155 -9.72 -4.91 -11.21
C ILE A 155 -10.87 -3.91 -11.05
N ASP A 156 -12.00 -4.43 -10.67
CA ASP A 156 -13.17 -3.63 -10.31
C ASP A 156 -13.05 -3.05 -8.88
#